data_e860cec2b8f7b39771d5d31da9601f39
#
_entry.id   e860cec2b8f7b39771d5d31da9601f39
#
_cell.length_a   1.000
_cell.length_b   1.000
_cell.length_c   1.000
_cell.angle_alpha   90.00
_cell.angle_beta   90.00
_cell.angle_gamma   90.00
#
_symmetry.space_group_name_H-M   'P 1'
#
loop_
_entity.id
_entity.type
_entity.pdbx_description
1 polymer ?
#
loop_
_entity_poly.entity_id
_entity_poly.type
_entity_poly.pdbx_seq_one_letter_code
_entity_poly.pdbx_strand_id
1 'polypeptide(L)'
;ERAQRTDSDPGTLLMEQMRAAQYLNSPYGVPVIGWRHEMADLSREDALSYYKRFYAPNNATLVIAGDVTPDKVKALAEEYYGPLEPSDGIVPRERAQEPPQLAERRLVLEDERVSEPYVFRTYLAPERDPGNQKEAAALTVLAELLGGNGQTSVLARALQFDRKVAVYTSAYYDGTSIDDATFGLMVMPAPDVSLADAEAELDKVLDDFLKNGPDPAALERIRTQVRAGEIYARDNVESLANRYGQELSVGLTMTDIEGWDEALAAVTAEDVMAVAHKVLDRKDAVTGWLTKPAAEGEATP
;
A
#
# COMPACT_ATOMS: atom_id res chain seq x y z
N GLU A 1 -6.80 -21.67 -3.30
CA GLU A 1 -6.28 -20.50 -2.59
C GLU A 1 -7.23 -19.30 -2.71
N ARG A 2 -7.63 -18.90 -3.93
CA ARG A 2 -8.57 -17.80 -4.13
C ARG A 2 -9.88 -17.97 -3.36
N ALA A 3 -10.50 -19.16 -3.42
CA ALA A 3 -11.75 -19.45 -2.72
C ALA A 3 -11.63 -19.28 -1.18
N GLN A 4 -10.45 -19.53 -0.63
CA GLN A 4 -10.19 -19.42 0.80
C GLN A 4 -9.78 -18.02 1.25
N ARG A 5 -9.06 -17.28 0.43
CA ARG A 5 -8.47 -15.99 0.81
C ARG A 5 -9.28 -14.79 0.31
N THR A 6 -9.88 -14.89 -0.88
CA THR A 6 -10.59 -13.78 -1.51
C THR A 6 -12.09 -13.98 -1.45
N ASP A 7 -12.60 -15.08 -2.02
CA ASP A 7 -14.06 -15.27 -2.18
C ASP A 7 -14.79 -15.46 -0.83
N SER A 8 -14.09 -15.89 0.21
CA SER A 8 -14.64 -16.07 1.55
C SER A 8 -14.64 -14.79 2.41
N ASP A 9 -13.92 -13.74 2.00
CA ASP A 9 -13.78 -12.50 2.75
C ASP A 9 -14.35 -11.29 1.98
N PRO A 10 -15.46 -10.70 2.44
CA PRO A 10 -16.07 -9.53 1.81
C PRO A 10 -15.12 -8.31 1.72
N GLY A 11 -14.24 -8.13 2.72
CA GLY A 11 -13.26 -7.06 2.71
C GLY A 11 -12.29 -7.18 1.55
N THR A 12 -11.75 -8.38 1.34
CA THR A 12 -10.86 -8.67 0.22
C THR A 12 -11.55 -8.51 -1.14
N LEU A 13 -12.85 -8.89 -1.23
CA LEU A 13 -13.64 -8.67 -2.44
C LEU A 13 -13.84 -7.19 -2.75
N LEU A 14 -14.15 -6.36 -1.73
CA LEU A 14 -14.24 -4.91 -1.92
C LEU A 14 -12.90 -4.33 -2.36
N MET A 15 -11.79 -4.71 -1.73
CA MET A 15 -10.45 -4.23 -2.08
C MET A 15 -10.07 -4.58 -3.52
N GLU A 16 -10.42 -5.77 -4.00
CA GLU A 16 -10.22 -6.19 -5.38
C GLU A 16 -10.96 -5.27 -6.36
N GLN A 17 -12.22 -4.96 -6.08
CA GLN A 17 -13.04 -4.07 -6.91
C GLN A 17 -12.57 -2.61 -6.85
N MET A 18 -12.18 -2.13 -5.67
CA MET A 18 -11.63 -0.80 -5.51
C MET A 18 -10.31 -0.63 -6.27
N ARG A 19 -9.43 -1.63 -6.21
CA ARG A 19 -8.17 -1.62 -6.95
C ARG A 19 -8.43 -1.58 -8.46
N ALA A 20 -9.35 -2.39 -8.98
CA ALA A 20 -9.76 -2.34 -10.38
C ALA A 20 -10.38 -0.99 -10.79
N ALA A 21 -11.10 -0.34 -9.86
CA ALA A 21 -11.63 1.00 -10.10
C ALA A 21 -10.54 2.09 -10.01
N GLN A 22 -9.51 1.90 -9.21
CA GLN A 22 -8.41 2.87 -9.04
C GLN A 22 -7.50 2.91 -10.27
N TYR A 23 -7.14 1.74 -10.79
CA TYR A 23 -6.24 1.61 -11.93
C TYR A 23 -7.04 1.35 -13.21
N LEU A 24 -7.13 2.35 -14.09
CA LEU A 24 -7.84 2.21 -15.37
C LEU A 24 -7.00 1.55 -16.46
N ASN A 25 -5.71 1.73 -16.41
CA ASN A 25 -4.80 1.36 -17.49
C ASN A 25 -3.62 0.51 -17.00
N SER A 26 -3.19 0.69 -15.77
CA SER A 26 -2.11 -0.11 -15.22
C SER A 26 -2.56 -1.55 -14.92
N PRO A 27 -1.71 -2.55 -15.19
CA PRO A 27 -1.96 -3.94 -14.80
C PRO A 27 -2.10 -4.12 -13.28
N TYR A 28 -1.78 -3.13 -12.46
CA TYR A 28 -2.05 -3.16 -11.02
C TYR A 28 -3.53 -3.20 -10.66
N GLY A 29 -4.43 -2.85 -11.60
CA GLY A 29 -5.87 -3.09 -11.44
C GLY A 29 -6.28 -4.57 -11.45
N VAL A 30 -5.41 -5.46 -11.95
CA VAL A 30 -5.67 -6.90 -11.95
C VAL A 30 -5.22 -7.50 -10.61
N PRO A 31 -6.04 -8.32 -9.93
CA PRO A 31 -5.66 -8.98 -8.70
C PRO A 31 -4.40 -9.85 -8.88
N VAL A 32 -3.48 -9.82 -7.92
CA VAL A 32 -2.26 -10.65 -7.95
C VAL A 32 -2.59 -12.14 -8.12
N ILE A 33 -3.68 -12.58 -7.48
CA ILE A 33 -4.16 -13.96 -7.60
C ILE A 33 -4.92 -14.23 -8.93
N GLY A 34 -5.14 -13.21 -9.76
CA GLY A 34 -5.92 -13.27 -10.99
C GLY A 34 -7.44 -13.23 -10.76
N TRP A 35 -8.20 -13.00 -11.82
CA TRP A 35 -9.66 -13.04 -11.77
C TRP A 35 -10.18 -14.47 -11.71
N ARG A 36 -11.25 -14.73 -10.96
CA ARG A 36 -11.82 -16.06 -10.78
C ARG A 36 -12.15 -16.78 -12.09
N HIS A 37 -12.75 -16.06 -13.05
CA HIS A 37 -13.16 -16.66 -14.34
C HIS A 37 -11.96 -17.06 -15.19
N GLU A 38 -10.84 -16.32 -15.12
CA GLU A 38 -9.61 -16.64 -15.87
C GLU A 38 -8.89 -17.88 -15.33
N MET A 39 -9.06 -18.16 -14.03
CA MET A 39 -8.42 -19.34 -13.39
C MET A 39 -8.96 -20.66 -13.93
N ALA A 40 -10.22 -20.70 -14.40
CA ALA A 40 -10.81 -21.90 -14.97
C ALA A 40 -10.14 -22.31 -16.29
N ASP A 41 -9.53 -21.36 -16.99
CA ASP A 41 -8.92 -21.56 -18.29
C ASP A 41 -7.39 -21.82 -18.19
N LEU A 42 -6.80 -21.69 -16.99
CA LEU A 42 -5.37 -21.95 -16.77
C LEU A 42 -5.02 -23.42 -16.97
N SER A 43 -4.08 -23.69 -17.87
CA SER A 43 -3.54 -25.01 -18.11
C SER A 43 -2.16 -25.22 -17.47
N ARG A 44 -1.75 -26.49 -17.39
CA ARG A 44 -0.37 -26.83 -16.99
C ARG A 44 0.65 -26.28 -17.98
N GLU A 45 0.32 -26.21 -19.24
CA GLU A 45 1.16 -25.68 -20.30
C GLU A 45 1.41 -24.19 -20.13
N ASP A 46 0.40 -23.42 -19.73
CA ASP A 46 0.52 -21.98 -19.42
C ASP A 46 1.47 -21.76 -18.23
N ALA A 47 1.28 -22.51 -17.16
CA ALA A 47 2.14 -22.43 -15.99
C ALA A 47 3.62 -22.76 -16.30
N LEU A 48 3.85 -23.83 -17.10
CA LEU A 48 5.20 -24.23 -17.50
C LEU A 48 5.85 -23.24 -18.47
N SER A 49 5.09 -22.67 -19.40
CA SER A 49 5.60 -21.67 -20.34
C SER A 49 5.98 -20.38 -19.61
N TYR A 50 5.15 -19.93 -18.68
CA TYR A 50 5.45 -18.80 -17.79
C TYR A 50 6.71 -19.05 -16.97
N TYR A 51 6.80 -20.22 -16.32
CA TYR A 51 7.98 -20.60 -15.52
C TYR A 51 9.26 -20.56 -16.36
N LYS A 52 9.28 -21.23 -17.51
CA LYS A 52 10.45 -21.27 -18.40
C LYS A 52 10.88 -19.89 -18.90
N ARG A 53 9.93 -18.98 -19.08
CA ARG A 53 10.19 -17.65 -19.59
C ARG A 53 10.75 -16.72 -18.50
N PHE A 54 10.16 -16.73 -17.32
CA PHE A 54 10.40 -15.69 -16.33
C PHE A 54 11.28 -16.13 -15.15
N TYR A 55 11.35 -17.44 -14.84
CA TYR A 55 12.20 -17.96 -13.76
C TYR A 55 13.58 -18.30 -14.31
N ALA A 56 14.40 -17.26 -14.46
CA ALA A 56 15.74 -17.39 -15.02
C ALA A 56 16.71 -16.46 -14.25
N PRO A 57 18.02 -16.78 -14.21
CA PRO A 57 19.00 -16.00 -13.45
C PRO A 57 19.11 -14.53 -13.88
N ASN A 58 18.84 -14.22 -15.15
CA ASN A 58 18.80 -12.85 -15.65
C ASN A 58 17.52 -12.07 -15.31
N ASN A 59 16.62 -12.67 -14.55
CA ASN A 59 15.39 -12.05 -14.02
C ASN A 59 15.23 -12.29 -12.52
N ALA A 60 16.32 -12.52 -11.81
CA ALA A 60 16.29 -12.83 -10.38
C ALA A 60 17.32 -12.00 -9.61
N THR A 61 16.96 -11.60 -8.40
CA THR A 61 17.85 -11.00 -7.42
C THR A 61 17.98 -11.96 -6.24
N LEU A 62 19.21 -12.36 -5.92
CA LEU A 62 19.51 -13.22 -4.77
C LEU A 62 19.96 -12.35 -3.61
N VAL A 63 19.22 -12.37 -2.52
CA VAL A 63 19.58 -11.71 -1.26
C VAL A 63 19.81 -12.76 -0.18
N ILE A 64 20.94 -12.70 0.50
CA ILE A 64 21.29 -13.62 1.58
C ILE A 64 21.70 -12.81 2.81
N ALA A 65 21.04 -13.06 3.92
CA ALA A 65 21.36 -12.48 5.22
C ALA A 65 21.51 -13.60 6.27
N GLY A 66 22.53 -13.48 7.12
CA GLY A 66 22.82 -14.48 8.15
C GLY A 66 24.30 -14.57 8.50
N ASP A 67 24.70 -15.58 9.23
CA ASP A 67 26.09 -15.84 9.61
C ASP A 67 26.88 -16.49 8.46
N VAL A 68 27.17 -15.68 7.44
CA VAL A 68 27.89 -16.10 6.23
C VAL A 68 28.91 -15.04 5.82
N THR A 69 29.90 -15.48 5.05
CA THR A 69 30.87 -14.54 4.43
C THR A 69 30.53 -14.33 2.96
N PRO A 70 30.75 -13.11 2.40
CA PRO A 70 30.51 -12.83 0.98
C PRO A 70 31.20 -13.81 0.04
N ASP A 71 32.45 -14.18 0.32
CA ASP A 71 33.22 -15.11 -0.53
C ASP A 71 32.60 -16.50 -0.57
N LYS A 72 32.12 -17.01 0.59
CA LYS A 72 31.43 -18.29 0.65
C LYS A 72 30.10 -18.26 -0.11
N VAL A 73 29.32 -17.19 0.06
CA VAL A 73 28.05 -16.98 -0.67
C VAL A 73 28.31 -16.94 -2.15
N LYS A 74 29.31 -16.16 -2.59
CA LYS A 74 29.67 -16.05 -3.99
C LYS A 74 30.05 -17.40 -4.59
N ALA A 75 30.91 -18.17 -3.93
CA ALA A 75 31.30 -19.50 -4.41
C ALA A 75 30.11 -20.46 -4.55
N LEU A 76 29.21 -20.47 -3.57
CA LEU A 76 27.98 -21.28 -3.63
C LEU A 76 27.02 -20.79 -4.72
N ALA A 77 26.87 -19.48 -4.88
CA ALA A 77 26.01 -18.92 -5.93
C ALA A 77 26.55 -19.27 -7.34
N GLU A 78 27.87 -19.19 -7.55
CA GLU A 78 28.52 -19.62 -8.79
C GLU A 78 28.35 -21.12 -9.05
N GLU A 79 28.43 -21.95 -8.01
CA GLU A 79 28.25 -23.40 -8.11
C GLU A 79 26.80 -23.78 -8.50
N TYR A 80 25.79 -23.20 -7.84
CA TYR A 80 24.40 -23.61 -7.97
C TYR A 80 23.61 -22.83 -9.03
N TYR A 81 23.89 -21.55 -9.21
CA TYR A 81 23.18 -20.69 -10.16
C TYR A 81 24.00 -20.39 -11.41
N GLY A 82 25.33 -20.45 -11.34
CA GLY A 82 26.22 -20.21 -12.49
C GLY A 82 25.94 -21.09 -13.71
N PRO A 83 25.58 -22.39 -13.55
CA PRO A 83 25.24 -23.27 -14.68
C PRO A 83 23.87 -23.02 -15.31
N LEU A 84 23.02 -22.17 -14.70
CA LEU A 84 21.68 -21.90 -15.22
C LEU A 84 21.74 -20.97 -16.43
N GLU A 85 21.07 -21.35 -17.49
CA GLU A 85 21.01 -20.56 -18.70
C GLU A 85 20.08 -19.36 -18.55
N PRO A 86 20.45 -18.15 -19.05
CA PRO A 86 19.54 -17.02 -19.10
C PRO A 86 18.36 -17.28 -20.02
N SER A 87 17.22 -16.64 -19.76
CA SER A 87 16.06 -16.68 -20.63
C SER A 87 16.09 -15.55 -21.65
N ASP A 88 16.00 -15.87 -22.92
CA ASP A 88 15.84 -14.90 -24.01
C ASP A 88 14.44 -14.27 -24.03
N GLY A 89 13.49 -14.81 -23.24
CA GLY A 89 12.12 -14.32 -23.14
C GLY A 89 11.97 -13.10 -22.22
N ILE A 90 13.04 -12.67 -21.54
CA ILE A 90 13.05 -11.47 -20.68
C ILE A 90 13.32 -10.26 -21.56
N VAL A 91 12.28 -9.44 -21.73
CA VAL A 91 12.37 -8.17 -22.47
C VAL A 91 11.89 -7.05 -21.56
N PRO A 92 12.42 -5.82 -21.72
CA PRO A 92 11.87 -4.65 -21.01
C PRO A 92 10.36 -4.53 -21.31
N ARG A 93 9.57 -4.28 -20.27
CA ARG A 93 8.13 -4.05 -20.43
C ARG A 93 7.88 -2.60 -20.79
N GLU A 94 7.08 -2.36 -21.80
CA GLU A 94 6.43 -1.07 -21.98
C GLU A 94 5.31 -0.98 -20.91
N ARG A 95 5.42 0.00 -20.03
CA ARG A 95 4.48 0.16 -18.92
C ARG A 95 3.44 1.22 -19.27
N ALA A 96 2.19 0.83 -19.17
CA ALA A 96 1.09 1.74 -19.35
C ALA A 96 1.02 2.71 -18.15
N GLN A 97 0.91 4.01 -18.42
CA GLN A 97 0.73 5.02 -17.39
C GLN A 97 -0.76 5.21 -17.09
N GLU A 98 -1.08 5.48 -15.82
CA GLU A 98 -2.44 5.84 -15.43
C GLU A 98 -2.81 7.22 -15.96
N PRO A 99 -4.00 7.39 -16.55
CA PRO A 99 -4.52 8.70 -16.85
C PRO A 99 -4.92 9.43 -15.56
N PRO A 100 -4.84 10.79 -15.52
CA PRO A 100 -5.33 11.54 -14.38
C PRO A 100 -6.78 11.20 -14.05
N GLN A 101 -7.09 10.98 -12.79
CA GLN A 101 -8.48 10.82 -12.34
C GLN A 101 -9.17 12.20 -12.34
N LEU A 102 -10.37 12.26 -12.90
CA LEU A 102 -11.12 13.53 -13.07
C LEU A 102 -12.40 13.57 -12.22
N ALA A 103 -12.79 12.44 -11.62
CA ALA A 103 -14.02 12.35 -10.83
C ALA A 103 -13.86 11.25 -9.75
N GLU A 104 -14.44 11.52 -8.59
CA GLU A 104 -14.54 10.53 -7.50
C GLU A 104 -15.22 9.23 -7.99
N ARG A 105 -14.71 8.09 -7.55
CA ARG A 105 -15.29 6.77 -7.82
C ARG A 105 -15.77 6.17 -6.52
N ARG A 106 -16.96 5.61 -6.53
CA ARG A 106 -17.60 5.07 -5.34
C ARG A 106 -18.10 3.66 -5.57
N LEU A 107 -17.87 2.78 -4.60
CA LEU A 107 -18.33 1.39 -4.59
C LEU A 107 -19.01 1.11 -3.26
N VAL A 108 -20.07 0.32 -3.31
CA VAL A 108 -20.72 -0.22 -2.11
C VAL A 108 -20.79 -1.73 -2.28
N LEU A 109 -20.23 -2.46 -1.35
CA LEU A 109 -20.36 -3.91 -1.28
C LEU A 109 -21.21 -4.27 -0.06
N GLU A 110 -22.37 -4.85 -0.33
CA GLU A 110 -23.27 -5.39 0.68
C GLU A 110 -23.07 -6.91 0.77
N ASP A 111 -22.78 -7.43 1.96
CA ASP A 111 -22.60 -8.86 2.17
C ASP A 111 -23.05 -9.24 3.60
N GLU A 112 -23.86 -10.28 3.72
CA GLU A 112 -24.38 -10.78 5.00
C GLU A 112 -23.30 -11.21 6.00
N ARG A 113 -22.12 -11.54 5.50
CA ARG A 113 -20.97 -11.97 6.31
C ARG A 113 -20.23 -10.81 6.99
N VAL A 114 -20.53 -9.57 6.63
CA VAL A 114 -19.89 -8.39 7.22
C VAL A 114 -20.28 -8.28 8.69
N SER A 115 -19.29 -8.36 9.59
CA SER A 115 -19.49 -8.14 11.02
C SER A 115 -19.24 -6.68 11.42
N GLU A 116 -18.27 -6.05 10.75
CA GLU A 116 -17.80 -4.71 11.06
C GLU A 116 -17.80 -3.87 9.76
N PRO A 117 -18.81 -3.02 9.57
CA PRO A 117 -18.85 -2.11 8.43
C PRO A 117 -17.70 -1.09 8.48
N TYR A 118 -17.21 -0.67 7.31
CA TYR A 118 -16.20 0.37 7.24
C TYR A 118 -16.26 1.19 5.96
N VAL A 119 -15.68 2.38 6.02
CA VAL A 119 -15.31 3.22 4.88
C VAL A 119 -13.83 3.00 4.58
N PHE A 120 -13.51 2.71 3.35
CA PHE A 120 -12.15 2.64 2.86
C PHE A 120 -11.98 3.58 1.69
N ARG A 121 -10.97 4.45 1.74
CA ARG A 121 -10.71 5.43 0.69
C ARG A 121 -9.27 5.33 0.23
N THR A 122 -9.07 5.27 -1.08
CA THR A 122 -7.75 5.20 -1.69
C THR A 122 -7.54 6.31 -2.71
N TYR A 123 -6.29 6.66 -2.89
CA TYR A 123 -5.80 7.63 -3.88
C TYR A 123 -4.60 7.03 -4.60
N LEU A 124 -4.45 7.34 -5.89
CA LEU A 124 -3.17 7.13 -6.55
C LEU A 124 -2.13 8.08 -5.95
N ALA A 125 -0.96 7.56 -5.69
CA ALA A 125 0.17 8.30 -5.15
C ALA A 125 1.43 7.91 -5.91
N PRO A 126 2.41 8.82 -6.07
CA PRO A 126 3.69 8.45 -6.66
C PRO A 126 4.33 7.29 -5.91
N GLU A 127 4.97 6.40 -6.64
CA GLU A 127 5.84 5.36 -6.11
C GLU A 127 7.16 5.93 -5.60
N ARG A 128 7.97 5.08 -5.00
CA ARG A 128 9.31 5.40 -4.56
C ARG A 128 10.30 5.15 -5.69
N ASP A 129 10.68 6.22 -6.38
CA ASP A 129 11.59 6.18 -7.51
C ASP A 129 13.07 6.15 -7.09
N PRO A 130 13.96 5.48 -7.88
CA PRO A 130 15.39 5.55 -7.66
C PRO A 130 15.93 7.00 -7.71
N GLY A 131 16.79 7.35 -6.77
CA GLY A 131 17.49 8.63 -6.68
C GLY A 131 16.74 9.67 -5.85
N ASN A 132 15.54 10.13 -6.24
CA ASN A 132 14.79 11.13 -5.46
C ASN A 132 13.82 10.49 -4.48
N GLN A 133 14.24 10.35 -3.22
CA GLN A 133 13.45 9.70 -2.18
C GLN A 133 12.49 10.67 -1.45
N LYS A 134 12.57 11.97 -1.73
CA LYS A 134 11.93 13.01 -0.91
C LYS A 134 10.39 12.92 -0.89
N GLU A 135 9.78 12.72 -2.05
CA GLU A 135 8.32 12.69 -2.18
C GLU A 135 7.73 11.44 -1.49
N ALA A 136 8.32 10.27 -1.74
CA ALA A 136 7.91 9.03 -1.08
C ALA A 136 8.12 9.06 0.43
N ALA A 137 9.21 9.67 0.91
CA ALA A 137 9.45 9.87 2.33
C ALA A 137 8.39 10.79 2.97
N ALA A 138 8.00 11.85 2.28
CA ALA A 138 6.94 12.75 2.75
C ALA A 138 5.57 12.05 2.80
N LEU A 139 5.25 11.20 1.81
CA LEU A 139 4.02 10.38 1.79
C LEU A 139 4.00 9.35 2.93
N THR A 140 5.14 8.72 3.20
CA THR A 140 5.28 7.80 4.34
C THR A 140 5.02 8.52 5.67
N VAL A 141 5.64 9.69 5.87
CA VAL A 141 5.42 10.50 7.07
C VAL A 141 3.98 11.01 7.16
N LEU A 142 3.35 11.38 6.03
CA LEU A 142 1.94 11.77 5.98
C LEU A 142 1.04 10.61 6.44
N ALA A 143 1.27 9.39 5.97
CA ALA A 143 0.51 8.20 6.39
C ALA A 143 0.66 7.94 7.89
N GLU A 144 1.88 8.04 8.43
CA GLU A 144 2.15 7.89 9.86
C GLU A 144 1.46 8.99 10.70
N LEU A 145 1.47 10.24 10.25
CA LEU A 145 0.77 11.36 10.89
C LEU A 145 -0.73 11.14 10.92
N LEU A 146 -1.32 10.75 9.79
CA LEU A 146 -2.77 10.58 9.68
C LEU A 146 -3.27 9.35 10.41
N GLY A 147 -2.61 8.19 10.31
CA GLY A 147 -3.17 6.94 10.82
C GLY A 147 -2.20 5.87 11.29
N GLY A 148 -0.89 6.12 11.32
CA GLY A 148 0.12 5.11 11.70
C GLY A 148 0.06 4.66 13.17
N ASN A 149 -0.51 5.47 14.06
CA ASN A 149 -0.65 5.11 15.46
C ASN A 149 -2.09 5.28 15.95
N GLY A 150 -2.69 4.20 16.48
CA GLY A 150 -4.09 4.16 16.93
C GLY A 150 -4.44 5.05 18.15
N GLN A 151 -3.48 5.76 18.73
CA GLN A 151 -3.72 6.65 19.89
C GLN A 151 -3.33 8.09 19.61
N THR A 152 -2.31 8.32 18.79
CA THR A 152 -1.69 9.65 18.66
C THR A 152 -1.77 10.23 17.25
N SER A 153 -2.22 9.45 16.28
CA SER A 153 -2.44 9.93 14.91
C SER A 153 -3.61 10.90 14.82
N VAL A 154 -3.62 11.70 13.77
CA VAL A 154 -4.65 12.73 13.54
C VAL A 154 -6.05 12.13 13.48
N LEU A 155 -6.23 11.06 12.71
CA LEU A 155 -7.53 10.39 12.57
C LEU A 155 -7.98 9.74 13.88
N ALA A 156 -7.08 9.03 14.57
CA ALA A 156 -7.43 8.38 15.83
C ALA A 156 -7.87 9.41 16.88
N ARG A 157 -7.09 10.48 17.08
CA ARG A 157 -7.44 11.52 18.04
C ARG A 157 -8.77 12.17 17.73
N ALA A 158 -8.95 12.62 16.50
CA ALA A 158 -10.15 13.34 16.10
C ALA A 158 -11.40 12.45 16.07
N LEU A 159 -11.32 11.24 15.48
CA LEU A 159 -12.50 10.42 15.21
C LEU A 159 -12.80 9.42 16.34
N GLN A 160 -11.76 8.83 16.98
CA GLN A 160 -11.98 7.82 18.02
C GLN A 160 -12.12 8.46 19.41
N PHE A 161 -11.29 9.45 19.76
CA PHE A 161 -11.23 9.99 21.13
C PHE A 161 -12.07 11.25 21.30
N ASP A 162 -11.94 12.25 20.42
CA ASP A 162 -12.61 13.53 20.58
C ASP A 162 -14.08 13.47 20.15
N ARG A 163 -14.36 13.03 18.91
CA ARG A 163 -15.71 12.98 18.33
C ARG A 163 -16.44 11.65 18.62
N LYS A 164 -15.67 10.57 18.88
CA LYS A 164 -16.18 9.22 19.19
C LYS A 164 -17.11 8.64 18.12
N VAL A 165 -16.81 8.94 16.87
CA VAL A 165 -17.56 8.47 15.70
C VAL A 165 -16.95 7.23 15.06
N ALA A 166 -15.75 6.84 15.47
CA ALA A 166 -15.06 5.65 14.98
C ALA A 166 -14.50 4.81 16.13
N VAL A 167 -14.42 3.51 15.93
CA VAL A 167 -13.73 2.56 16.82
C VAL A 167 -12.32 2.26 16.32
N TYR A 168 -12.08 2.42 15.02
CA TYR A 168 -10.76 2.21 14.41
C TYR A 168 -10.54 3.15 13.23
N THR A 169 -9.33 3.63 13.10
CA THR A 169 -8.87 4.42 11.94
C THR A 169 -7.46 4.04 11.59
N SER A 170 -7.11 4.08 10.32
CA SER A 170 -5.75 3.89 9.85
C SER A 170 -5.48 4.70 8.59
N ALA A 171 -4.21 4.92 8.31
CA ALA A 171 -3.71 5.40 7.03
C ALA A 171 -2.46 4.59 6.65
N TYR A 172 -2.23 4.40 5.37
CA TYR A 172 -1.03 3.75 4.86
C TYR A 172 -0.61 4.32 3.52
N TYR A 173 0.65 4.18 3.21
CA TYR A 173 1.23 4.43 1.92
C TYR A 173 2.15 3.25 1.56
N ASP A 174 1.91 2.63 0.42
CA ASP A 174 2.73 1.53 -0.10
C ASP A 174 3.46 2.01 -1.35
N GLY A 175 4.62 2.61 -1.16
CA GLY A 175 5.43 3.20 -2.24
C GLY A 175 6.40 2.21 -2.88
N THR A 176 6.52 0.98 -2.38
CA THR A 176 7.43 -0.03 -2.93
C THR A 176 6.79 -0.73 -4.13
N SER A 177 6.72 -0.01 -5.23
CA SER A 177 6.11 -0.45 -6.49
C SER A 177 6.90 0.10 -7.68
N ILE A 178 6.61 -0.38 -8.89
CA ILE A 178 7.27 0.04 -10.13
C ILE A 178 6.49 1.18 -10.81
N ASP A 179 5.18 1.28 -10.57
CA ASP A 179 4.29 2.31 -11.08
C ASP A 179 3.54 2.93 -9.92
N ASP A 180 2.68 3.92 -10.23
CA ASP A 180 1.87 4.63 -9.23
C ASP A 180 1.37 3.72 -8.11
N ALA A 181 1.60 4.16 -6.91
CA ALA A 181 1.31 3.49 -5.66
C ALA A 181 -0.08 3.86 -5.11
N THR A 182 -0.40 3.35 -3.94
CA THR A 182 -1.66 3.64 -3.26
C THR A 182 -1.42 4.33 -1.92
N PHE A 183 -2.13 5.43 -1.69
CA PHE A 183 -2.34 6.01 -0.37
C PHE A 183 -3.75 5.66 0.11
N GLY A 184 -3.89 5.05 1.27
CA GLY A 184 -5.18 4.55 1.76
C GLY A 184 -5.54 5.06 3.15
N LEU A 185 -6.85 5.26 3.37
CA LEU A 185 -7.47 5.67 4.63
C LEU A 185 -8.61 4.72 4.97
N MET A 186 -8.71 4.32 6.21
CA MET A 186 -9.79 3.48 6.70
C MET A 186 -10.45 4.10 7.93
N VAL A 187 -11.78 4.04 7.98
CA VAL A 187 -12.58 4.41 9.14
C VAL A 187 -13.62 3.32 9.40
N MET A 188 -13.58 2.76 10.58
CA MET A 188 -14.57 1.81 11.08
C MET A 188 -15.47 2.57 12.07
N PRO A 189 -16.75 2.81 11.75
CA PRO A 189 -17.62 3.64 12.58
C PRO A 189 -17.86 3.02 13.96
N ALA A 190 -18.17 3.88 14.93
CA ALA A 190 -18.68 3.43 16.22
C ALA A 190 -20.09 2.85 16.08
N PRO A 191 -20.56 2.01 17.02
CA PRO A 191 -21.95 1.60 17.05
C PRO A 191 -22.90 2.81 16.95
N ASP A 192 -23.97 2.69 16.19
CA ASP A 192 -24.98 3.74 15.95
C ASP A 192 -24.50 4.94 15.09
N VAL A 193 -23.31 4.89 14.52
CA VAL A 193 -22.81 5.86 13.55
C VAL A 193 -22.91 5.26 12.14
N SER A 194 -23.56 5.98 11.23
CA SER A 194 -23.65 5.54 9.84
C SER A 194 -22.30 5.66 9.10
N LEU A 195 -22.13 4.86 8.02
CA LEU A 195 -20.97 5.02 7.15
C LEU A 195 -20.90 6.42 6.54
N ALA A 196 -22.04 7.01 6.20
CA ALA A 196 -22.12 8.37 5.66
C ALA A 196 -21.64 9.42 6.67
N ASP A 197 -22.05 9.31 7.94
CA ASP A 197 -21.62 10.23 8.99
C ASP A 197 -20.12 10.05 9.29
N ALA A 198 -19.64 8.82 9.36
CA ALA A 198 -18.22 8.53 9.58
C ALA A 198 -17.34 9.08 8.43
N GLU A 199 -17.78 8.94 7.19
CA GLU A 199 -17.12 9.51 6.02
C GLU A 199 -17.13 11.04 6.05
N ALA A 200 -18.27 11.65 6.37
CA ALA A 200 -18.38 13.10 6.48
C ALA A 200 -17.46 13.68 7.58
N GLU A 201 -17.30 12.96 8.69
CA GLU A 201 -16.36 13.35 9.75
C GLU A 201 -14.90 13.13 9.33
N LEU A 202 -14.59 12.08 8.56
CA LEU A 202 -13.28 11.90 7.93
C LEU A 202 -12.94 13.11 7.04
N ASP A 203 -13.87 13.52 6.16
CA ASP A 203 -13.67 14.67 5.27
C ASP A 203 -13.34 15.94 6.06
N LYS A 204 -14.08 16.22 7.15
CA LYS A 204 -13.79 17.39 8.00
C LYS A 204 -12.40 17.32 8.63
N VAL A 205 -11.94 16.15 9.07
CA VAL A 205 -10.60 16.01 9.65
C VAL A 205 -9.52 16.21 8.60
N LEU A 206 -9.70 15.70 7.38
CA LEU A 206 -8.77 15.93 6.28
C LEU A 206 -8.73 17.40 5.87
N ASP A 207 -9.89 18.06 5.75
CA ASP A 207 -9.97 19.50 5.46
C ASP A 207 -9.27 20.35 6.53
N ASP A 208 -9.46 20.00 7.81
CA ASP A 208 -8.80 20.68 8.93
C ASP A 208 -7.28 20.46 8.89
N PHE A 209 -6.83 19.26 8.57
CA PHE A 209 -5.41 18.94 8.40
C PHE A 209 -4.78 19.71 7.24
N LEU A 210 -5.46 19.76 6.07
CA LEU A 210 -5.00 20.50 4.90
C LEU A 210 -4.91 22.01 5.14
N LYS A 211 -5.73 22.58 6.02
CA LYS A 211 -5.69 24.00 6.40
C LYS A 211 -4.61 24.33 7.43
N ASN A 212 -4.45 23.46 8.43
CA ASN A 212 -3.66 23.79 9.62
C ASN A 212 -2.26 23.15 9.60
N GLY A 213 -2.07 22.11 8.81
CA GLY A 213 -0.84 21.33 8.76
C GLY A 213 -0.64 20.40 9.98
N PRO A 214 0.49 19.67 10.00
CA PRO A 214 0.82 18.78 11.08
C PRO A 214 1.24 19.54 12.36
N ASP A 215 0.89 19.00 13.52
CA ASP A 215 1.46 19.43 14.79
C ASP A 215 2.98 19.19 14.79
N PRO A 216 3.82 20.21 15.05
CA PRO A 216 5.28 20.05 15.09
C PRO A 216 5.76 18.96 16.06
N ALA A 217 5.08 18.80 17.21
CA ALA A 217 5.43 17.77 18.18
C ALA A 217 5.08 16.37 17.68
N ALA A 218 4.03 16.23 16.87
CA ALA A 218 3.69 14.97 16.21
C ALA A 218 4.74 14.58 15.17
N LEU A 219 5.20 15.53 14.37
CA LEU A 219 6.24 15.30 13.37
C LEU A 219 7.56 14.86 14.01
N GLU A 220 7.99 15.52 15.10
CA GLU A 220 9.21 15.15 15.81
C GLU A 220 9.11 13.77 16.47
N ARG A 221 7.93 13.42 16.97
CA ARG A 221 7.66 12.08 17.51
C ARG A 221 7.80 11.00 16.43
N ILE A 222 7.28 11.22 15.22
CA ILE A 222 7.41 10.28 14.11
C ILE A 222 8.89 10.11 13.72
N ARG A 223 9.65 11.18 13.62
CA ARG A 223 11.10 11.11 13.36
C ARG A 223 11.83 10.23 14.38
N THR A 224 11.46 10.36 15.66
CA THR A 224 12.03 9.55 16.73
C THR A 224 11.62 8.08 16.59
N GLN A 225 10.37 7.80 16.25
CA GLN A 225 9.85 6.44 16.05
C GLN A 225 10.51 5.76 14.85
N VAL A 226 10.69 6.46 13.73
CA VAL A 226 11.39 5.96 12.55
C VAL A 226 12.82 5.54 12.91
N ARG A 227 13.58 6.41 13.60
CA ARG A 227 14.93 6.07 14.06
C ARG A 227 14.97 4.82 14.95
N ALA A 228 14.04 4.72 15.87
CA ALA A 228 13.96 3.56 16.76
C ALA A 228 13.61 2.28 15.96
N GLY A 229 12.66 2.38 15.04
CA GLY A 229 12.25 1.27 14.16
C GLY A 229 13.41 0.70 13.35
N GLU A 230 14.25 1.56 12.78
CA GLU A 230 15.41 1.14 11.99
C GLU A 230 16.50 0.42 12.83
N ILE A 231 16.71 0.86 14.07
CA ILE A 231 17.63 0.15 14.97
C ILE A 231 17.14 -1.28 15.23
N TYR A 232 15.85 -1.44 15.51
CA TYR A 232 15.26 -2.77 15.78
C TYR A 232 15.13 -3.62 14.51
N ALA A 233 14.92 -3.02 13.34
CA ALA A 233 14.83 -3.75 12.08
C ALA A 233 16.13 -4.49 11.72
N ARG A 234 17.28 -4.01 12.20
CA ARG A 234 18.59 -4.64 11.97
C ARG A 234 18.77 -5.95 12.74
N ASP A 235 17.98 -6.18 13.78
CA ASP A 235 18.06 -7.41 14.59
C ASP A 235 17.35 -8.60 13.93
N ASN A 236 16.51 -8.36 12.91
CA ASN A 236 15.80 -9.42 12.19
C ASN A 236 16.35 -9.58 10.78
N VAL A 237 17.25 -10.55 10.62
CA VAL A 237 17.94 -10.83 9.35
C VAL A 237 17.00 -11.28 8.22
N GLU A 238 15.89 -11.95 8.53
CA GLU A 238 14.89 -12.37 7.55
C GLU A 238 14.13 -11.16 7.01
N SER A 239 13.65 -10.29 7.90
CA SER A 239 12.98 -9.03 7.52
C SER A 239 13.90 -8.14 6.71
N LEU A 240 15.18 -8.08 7.07
CA LEU A 240 16.19 -7.31 6.34
C LEU A 240 16.38 -7.86 4.93
N ALA A 241 16.55 -9.18 4.76
CA ALA A 241 16.70 -9.80 3.45
C ALA A 241 15.47 -9.58 2.57
N ASN A 242 14.27 -9.72 3.13
CA ASN A 242 13.01 -9.48 2.42
C ASN A 242 12.89 -8.01 1.97
N ARG A 243 13.22 -7.05 2.84
CA ARG A 243 13.23 -5.62 2.49
C ARG A 243 14.14 -5.34 1.30
N TYR A 244 15.41 -5.77 1.37
CA TYR A 244 16.36 -5.59 0.26
C TYR A 244 15.85 -6.26 -1.02
N GLY A 245 15.32 -7.48 -0.92
CA GLY A 245 14.80 -8.20 -2.07
C GLY A 245 13.62 -7.47 -2.75
N GLN A 246 12.67 -6.99 -1.96
CA GLN A 246 11.53 -6.22 -2.47
C GLN A 246 11.95 -4.90 -3.10
N GLU A 247 12.74 -4.10 -2.39
CA GLU A 247 13.16 -2.78 -2.85
C GLU A 247 14.05 -2.86 -4.10
N LEU A 248 14.99 -3.82 -4.18
CA LEU A 248 15.79 -4.07 -5.38
C LEU A 248 14.95 -4.58 -6.57
N SER A 249 13.90 -5.37 -6.31
CA SER A 249 13.04 -5.91 -7.37
C SER A 249 12.17 -4.86 -8.06
N VAL A 250 11.91 -3.74 -7.41
CA VAL A 250 11.20 -2.58 -8.00
C VAL A 250 12.15 -1.54 -8.59
N GLY A 251 13.46 -1.80 -8.57
CA GLY A 251 14.46 -0.96 -9.24
C GLY A 251 15.18 0.04 -8.35
N LEU A 252 14.90 0.06 -7.03
CA LEU A 252 15.67 0.87 -6.08
C LEU A 252 17.11 0.39 -6.00
N THR A 253 18.03 1.32 -5.78
CA THR A 253 19.46 1.02 -5.63
C THR A 253 19.84 0.80 -4.17
N MET A 254 20.99 0.21 -3.92
CA MET A 254 21.54 0.09 -2.56
C MET A 254 21.65 1.44 -1.87
N THR A 255 22.01 2.50 -2.61
CA THR A 255 22.07 3.87 -2.07
C THR A 255 20.69 4.37 -1.61
N ASP A 256 19.64 4.09 -2.39
CA ASP A 256 18.28 4.47 -2.02
C ASP A 256 17.80 3.72 -0.76
N ILE A 257 18.13 2.43 -0.68
CA ILE A 257 17.77 1.57 0.45
C ILE A 257 18.47 2.02 1.73
N GLU A 258 19.77 2.21 1.68
CA GLU A 258 20.60 2.61 2.82
C GLU A 258 20.36 4.05 3.26
N GLY A 259 20.00 4.94 2.32
CA GLY A 259 19.70 6.36 2.59
C GLY A 259 18.26 6.63 3.02
N TRP A 260 17.39 5.61 3.08
CA TRP A 260 15.97 5.82 3.35
C TRP A 260 15.67 6.44 4.71
N ASP A 261 16.38 6.03 5.74
CA ASP A 261 16.23 6.57 7.10
C ASP A 261 16.56 8.06 7.17
N GLU A 262 17.61 8.47 6.45
CA GLU A 262 18.01 9.87 6.36
C GLU A 262 16.94 10.68 5.60
N ALA A 263 16.39 10.11 4.51
CA ALA A 263 15.32 10.74 3.75
C ALA A 263 14.07 10.97 4.61
N LEU A 264 13.64 9.96 5.39
CA LEU A 264 12.52 10.09 6.33
C LEU A 264 12.78 11.12 7.43
N ALA A 265 13.99 11.13 7.99
CA ALA A 265 14.37 12.08 9.05
C ALA A 265 14.46 13.54 8.55
N ALA A 266 14.70 13.74 7.26
CA ALA A 266 14.80 15.06 6.65
C ALA A 266 13.46 15.69 6.27
N VAL A 267 12.35 14.92 6.29
CA VAL A 267 11.01 15.40 5.90
C VAL A 267 10.59 16.58 6.77
N THR A 268 10.18 17.67 6.15
CA THR A 268 9.66 18.88 6.81
C THR A 268 8.13 18.92 6.81
N ALA A 269 7.56 19.82 7.61
CA ALA A 269 6.12 20.06 7.59
C ALA A 269 5.65 20.58 6.20
N GLU A 270 6.48 21.35 5.50
CA GLU A 270 6.21 21.86 4.17
C GLU A 270 6.17 20.70 3.14
N ASP A 271 7.08 19.73 3.26
CA ASP A 271 7.09 18.54 2.40
C ASP A 271 5.83 17.69 2.60
N VAL A 272 5.44 17.48 3.85
CA VAL A 272 4.18 16.78 4.21
C VAL A 272 2.97 17.50 3.61
N MET A 273 2.89 18.83 3.74
CA MET A 273 1.77 19.59 3.20
C MET A 273 1.73 19.60 1.67
N ALA A 274 2.89 19.64 1.02
CA ALA A 274 2.97 19.58 -0.43
C ALA A 274 2.38 18.26 -0.97
N VAL A 275 2.76 17.11 -0.39
CA VAL A 275 2.22 15.82 -0.82
C VAL A 275 0.76 15.61 -0.37
N ALA A 276 0.36 16.15 0.79
CA ALA A 276 -1.02 16.10 1.25
C ALA A 276 -1.97 16.82 0.27
N HIS A 277 -1.62 18.03 -0.16
CA HIS A 277 -2.40 18.75 -1.16
C HIS A 277 -2.38 18.09 -2.55
N LYS A 278 -1.32 17.37 -2.90
CA LYS A 278 -1.22 16.65 -4.17
C LYS A 278 -2.11 15.41 -4.20
N VAL A 279 -2.17 14.65 -3.09
CA VAL A 279 -2.78 13.31 -3.06
C VAL A 279 -4.20 13.33 -2.50
N LEU A 280 -4.50 14.15 -1.48
CA LEU A 280 -5.77 14.09 -0.76
C LEU A 280 -6.91 14.91 -1.42
N ASP A 281 -6.88 15.12 -2.73
CA ASP A 281 -8.01 15.73 -3.44
C ASP A 281 -9.15 14.70 -3.59
N ARG A 282 -10.32 15.03 -3.08
CA ARG A 282 -11.47 14.14 -3.08
C ARG A 282 -11.90 13.68 -4.49
N LYS A 283 -11.71 14.51 -5.51
CA LYS A 283 -12.02 14.12 -6.89
C LYS A 283 -11.18 12.93 -7.38
N ASP A 284 -9.98 12.77 -6.80
CA ASP A 284 -9.02 11.71 -7.14
C ASP A 284 -9.21 10.45 -6.27
N ALA A 285 -10.22 10.45 -5.39
CA ALA A 285 -10.51 9.35 -4.48
C ALA A 285 -11.27 8.20 -5.15
N VAL A 286 -10.97 6.99 -4.70
CA VAL A 286 -11.83 5.81 -4.83
C VAL A 286 -12.32 5.45 -3.44
N THR A 287 -13.62 5.61 -3.19
CA THR A 287 -14.22 5.33 -1.88
C THR A 287 -15.06 4.06 -1.94
N GLY A 288 -14.76 3.10 -1.10
CA GLY A 288 -15.51 1.85 -0.91
C GLY A 288 -16.20 1.80 0.44
N TRP A 289 -17.46 1.42 0.44
CA TRP A 289 -18.19 1.06 1.64
C TRP A 289 -18.38 -0.44 1.70
N LEU A 290 -18.04 -1.04 2.83
CA LEU A 290 -18.39 -2.42 3.16
C LEU A 290 -19.48 -2.40 4.21
N THR A 291 -20.60 -3.04 3.93
CA THR A 291 -21.74 -3.06 4.85
C THR A 291 -22.56 -4.35 4.76
N LYS A 292 -23.43 -4.57 5.73
CA LYS A 292 -24.51 -5.56 5.58
C LYS A 292 -25.62 -5.01 4.69
N PRO A 293 -26.35 -5.89 3.99
CA PRO A 293 -27.60 -5.50 3.37
C PRO A 293 -28.54 -4.87 4.39
N ALA A 294 -29.28 -3.82 4.00
CA ALA A 294 -30.32 -3.27 4.84
C ALA A 294 -31.37 -4.33 5.16
N ALA A 295 -31.86 -4.37 6.41
CA ALA A 295 -32.95 -5.25 6.76
C ALA A 295 -34.16 -4.94 5.86
N GLU A 296 -34.89 -5.99 5.40
CA GLU A 296 -36.08 -5.81 4.56
C GLU A 296 -37.07 -4.84 5.24
N GLY A 297 -37.16 -3.60 4.70
CA GLY A 297 -38.04 -2.54 5.20
C GLY A 297 -37.38 -1.21 5.53
N GLU A 298 -36.04 -1.12 5.60
CA GLU A 298 -35.34 0.14 5.73
C GLU A 298 -34.87 0.62 4.33
N ALA A 299 -35.50 1.71 3.86
CA ALA A 299 -35.09 2.32 2.60
C ALA A 299 -33.67 2.88 2.76
N THR A 300 -32.75 2.45 1.91
CA THR A 300 -31.41 3.04 1.80
C THR A 300 -31.54 4.53 1.42
N PRO A 301 -30.87 5.45 2.10
CA PRO A 301 -30.91 6.87 1.83
C PRO A 301 -30.30 7.28 0.48
#